data_6ded142179f184db408e7a4f9dd43b1e
#
_entry.id   6ded142179f184db408e7a4f9dd43b1e
#
_cell.length_a   1.000
_cell.length_b   1.000
_cell.length_c   1.000
_cell.angle_alpha   90.00
_cell.angle_beta   90.00
_cell.angle_gamma   90.00
#
_symmetry.space_group_name_H-M   'P 1'
#
loop_
_entity.id
_entity.type
_entity.pdbx_description
1 polymer ?
#
loop_
_entity_poly.entity_id
_entity_poly.type
_entity_poly.pdbx_seq_one_letter_code
_entity_poly.pdbx_strand_id
1 'polypeptide(L)'
;MTTVVITGAAGNIGTKLRRHFEGLGWTLRLLDPVAIAHEGAVVADLAVWHDDWVAQFREADAVVHLAGNPSPKGSWGSVQRLNFDLTMNVYEAAVRQGARRLVFASSNWVVAGHRFEDWPLTAEIDPYPVNPYGVSKLVGERLGRSYSDRWGLSVICFRIGYCQRDHDNQPGAHMGWGLWGQRMWLSDRDLCQGFEKAVRAPADVRFAVLNLVSQNEGMRWDLEAARQTIGYEPLDHSVPTESDDARAQTAASRHARRLIETTEGFVQEQKW
;
A
#
# COMPACT_ATOMS: atom_id res chain seq x y z
N MET A 1 -22.88 11.32 5.83
CA MET A 1 -21.51 11.83 5.97
C MET A 1 -20.60 10.61 5.96
N THR A 2 -19.54 10.57 5.16
CA THR A 2 -18.70 9.38 5.01
C THR A 2 -17.76 9.25 6.22
N THR A 3 -17.78 8.11 6.90
CA THR A 3 -16.90 7.80 8.04
C THR A 3 -15.76 6.86 7.60
N VAL A 4 -14.53 7.31 7.75
CA VAL A 4 -13.35 6.54 7.35
C VAL A 4 -12.43 6.30 8.55
N VAL A 5 -12.08 5.04 8.77
CA VAL A 5 -11.02 4.65 9.71
C VAL A 5 -9.70 4.60 8.94
N ILE A 6 -8.66 5.26 9.44
CA ILE A 6 -7.32 5.20 8.86
C ILE A 6 -6.37 4.59 9.89
N THR A 7 -5.80 3.43 9.60
CA THR A 7 -4.73 2.85 10.39
C THR A 7 -3.37 3.24 9.82
N GLY A 8 -2.37 3.48 10.66
CA GLY A 8 -1.09 4.04 10.20
C GLY A 8 -1.21 5.51 9.82
N ALA A 9 -2.09 6.23 10.52
CA ALA A 9 -2.52 7.59 10.20
C ALA A 9 -1.42 8.65 10.38
N ALA A 10 -0.37 8.41 11.18
CA ALA A 10 0.80 9.28 11.32
C ALA A 10 1.88 9.02 10.25
N GLY A 11 1.74 7.95 9.45
CA GLY A 11 2.68 7.59 8.41
C GLY A 11 2.69 8.55 7.22
N ASN A 12 3.62 8.33 6.26
CA ASN A 12 3.74 9.14 5.05
C ASN A 12 2.41 9.23 4.27
N ILE A 13 1.84 8.10 3.91
CA ILE A 13 0.56 8.05 3.16
C ILE A 13 -0.60 8.51 4.06
N GLY A 14 -0.62 8.08 5.33
CA GLY A 14 -1.67 8.45 6.27
C GLY A 14 -1.84 9.95 6.43
N THR A 15 -0.73 10.69 6.54
CA THR A 15 -0.76 12.16 6.67
C THR A 15 -1.34 12.84 5.42
N LYS A 16 -1.03 12.33 4.22
CA LYS A 16 -1.55 12.86 2.95
C LYS A 16 -3.06 12.61 2.83
N LEU A 17 -3.48 11.38 3.12
CA LEU A 17 -4.90 11.00 3.04
C LEU A 17 -5.76 11.70 4.10
N ARG A 18 -5.25 11.91 5.33
CA ARG A 18 -5.96 12.69 6.34
C ARG A 18 -6.33 14.07 5.81
N ARG A 19 -5.33 14.83 5.35
CA ARG A 19 -5.55 16.19 4.81
C ARG A 19 -6.55 16.20 3.65
N HIS A 20 -6.44 15.21 2.76
CA HIS A 20 -7.34 15.10 1.62
C HIS A 20 -8.78 14.82 2.06
N PHE A 21 -9.00 13.84 2.92
CA PHE A 21 -10.32 13.44 3.37
C PHE A 21 -10.97 14.47 4.31
N GLU A 22 -10.19 15.17 5.13
CA GLU A 22 -10.65 16.34 5.89
C GLU A 22 -11.18 17.44 4.94
N GLY A 23 -10.46 17.70 3.85
CA GLY A 23 -10.88 18.63 2.81
C GLY A 23 -12.19 18.25 2.09
N LEU A 24 -12.53 16.95 2.08
CA LEU A 24 -13.80 16.44 1.57
C LEU A 24 -14.94 16.50 2.61
N GLY A 25 -14.67 16.93 3.83
CA GLY A 25 -15.62 16.96 4.92
C GLY A 25 -16.01 15.59 5.46
N TRP A 26 -15.12 14.58 5.35
CA TRP A 26 -15.36 13.24 5.88
C TRP A 26 -15.07 13.17 7.38
N THR A 27 -15.77 12.28 8.08
CA THR A 27 -15.47 11.97 9.47
C THR A 27 -14.32 10.97 9.54
N LEU A 28 -13.24 11.32 10.24
CA LEU A 28 -12.06 10.47 10.35
C LEU A 28 -11.92 9.88 11.74
N ARG A 29 -11.60 8.59 11.81
CA ARG A 29 -11.13 7.88 13.01
C ARG A 29 -9.71 7.40 12.71
N LEU A 30 -8.74 7.90 13.47
CA LEU A 30 -7.32 7.77 13.16
C LEU A 30 -6.62 6.88 14.18
N LEU A 31 -5.99 5.82 13.73
CA LEU A 31 -5.32 4.82 14.57
C LEU A 31 -3.84 4.76 14.21
N ASP A 32 -2.99 5.02 15.20
CA ASP A 32 -1.53 4.94 15.07
C ASP A 32 -0.89 4.75 16.46
N PRO A 33 0.26 4.07 16.59
CA PRO A 33 1.00 4.07 17.85
C PRO A 33 1.60 5.44 18.21
N VAL A 34 1.70 6.37 17.25
CA VAL A 34 2.14 7.74 17.46
C VAL A 34 0.92 8.64 17.67
N ALA A 35 0.96 9.47 18.72
CA ALA A 35 -0.12 10.41 19.00
C ALA A 35 -0.28 11.45 17.88
N ILE A 36 -1.52 11.72 17.50
CA ILE A 36 -1.90 12.67 16.46
C ILE A 36 -2.81 13.73 17.09
N ALA A 37 -2.52 15.00 16.84
CA ALA A 37 -3.38 16.11 17.30
C ALA A 37 -4.64 16.21 16.43
N HIS A 38 -5.62 15.36 16.71
CA HIS A 38 -6.91 15.30 16.03
C HIS A 38 -7.95 14.65 16.96
N GLU A 39 -9.19 15.15 16.98
CA GLU A 39 -10.25 14.68 17.89
C GLU A 39 -10.63 13.20 17.70
N GLY A 40 -10.56 12.71 16.47
CA GLY A 40 -10.80 11.30 16.11
C GLY A 40 -9.58 10.40 16.24
N ALA A 41 -8.49 10.83 16.89
CA ALA A 41 -7.27 10.05 17.00
C ALA A 41 -7.24 9.16 18.24
N VAL A 42 -6.84 7.92 18.07
CA VAL A 42 -6.62 6.93 19.14
C VAL A 42 -5.21 6.36 19.00
N VAL A 43 -4.44 6.43 20.08
CA VAL A 43 -3.13 5.77 20.16
C VAL A 43 -3.35 4.28 20.36
N ALA A 44 -2.91 3.46 19.40
CA ALA A 44 -3.16 2.03 19.43
C ALA A 44 -2.04 1.21 18.77
N ASP A 45 -1.65 0.13 19.43
CA ASP A 45 -0.86 -0.95 18.84
C ASP A 45 -1.81 -2.02 18.28
N LEU A 46 -2.05 -2.00 16.99
CA LEU A 46 -3.01 -2.89 16.35
C LEU A 46 -2.52 -4.35 16.25
N ALA A 47 -1.24 -4.62 16.54
CA ALA A 47 -0.74 -5.98 16.67
C ALA A 47 -1.22 -6.67 17.96
N VAL A 48 -1.73 -5.89 18.91
CA VAL A 48 -2.34 -6.39 20.16
C VAL A 48 -3.83 -6.09 20.12
N TRP A 49 -4.67 -7.13 20.19
CA TRP A 49 -6.12 -6.95 20.21
C TRP A 49 -6.58 -6.21 21.48
N HIS A 50 -7.35 -5.14 21.28
CA HIS A 50 -7.96 -4.37 22.38
C HIS A 50 -9.27 -3.75 21.92
N ASP A 51 -10.31 -3.89 22.74
CA ASP A 51 -11.67 -3.49 22.36
C ASP A 51 -11.81 -1.98 22.10
N ASP A 52 -11.01 -1.15 22.72
CA ASP A 52 -11.06 0.32 22.54
C ASP A 52 -10.74 0.73 21.10
N TRP A 53 -9.69 0.17 20.51
CA TRP A 53 -9.37 0.49 19.11
C TRP A 53 -10.29 -0.28 18.14
N VAL A 54 -10.71 -1.50 18.50
CA VAL A 54 -11.66 -2.28 17.69
C VAL A 54 -12.99 -1.54 17.53
N ALA A 55 -13.48 -0.90 18.60
CA ALA A 55 -14.71 -0.11 18.57
C ALA A 55 -14.68 1.04 17.56
N GLN A 56 -13.51 1.53 17.17
CA GLN A 56 -13.37 2.59 16.16
C GLN A 56 -13.81 2.14 14.76
N PHE A 57 -13.89 0.84 14.51
CA PHE A 57 -14.34 0.29 13.22
C PHE A 57 -15.86 0.23 13.07
N ARG A 58 -16.62 0.48 14.15
CA ARG A 58 -18.09 0.33 14.16
C ARG A 58 -18.74 1.09 13.03
N GLU A 59 -19.42 0.35 12.15
CA GLU A 59 -20.22 0.85 11.04
C GLU A 59 -19.50 1.87 10.14
N ALA A 60 -18.16 1.74 10.03
CA ALA A 60 -17.38 2.59 9.15
C ALA A 60 -17.75 2.36 7.68
N ASP A 61 -17.88 3.42 6.90
CA ASP A 61 -18.08 3.31 5.45
C ASP A 61 -16.85 2.70 4.77
N ALA A 62 -15.65 3.05 5.27
CA ALA A 62 -14.43 2.42 4.83
C ALA A 62 -13.34 2.38 5.93
N VAL A 63 -12.51 1.37 5.85
CA VAL A 63 -11.24 1.24 6.57
C VAL A 63 -10.11 1.38 5.55
N VAL A 64 -9.24 2.37 5.72
CA VAL A 64 -8.00 2.51 4.94
C VAL A 64 -6.86 1.96 5.78
N HIS A 65 -6.40 0.76 5.42
CA HIS A 65 -5.39 0.05 6.19
C HIS A 65 -3.98 0.29 5.63
N LEU A 66 -3.25 1.21 6.29
CA LEU A 66 -1.88 1.59 5.96
C LEU A 66 -0.85 1.13 6.99
N ALA A 67 -1.31 0.77 8.21
CA ALA A 67 -0.43 0.36 9.29
C ALA A 67 0.41 -0.86 8.89
N GLY A 68 1.67 -0.84 9.29
CA GLY A 68 2.62 -1.91 9.00
C GLY A 68 4.05 -1.40 8.89
N ASN A 69 5.02 -2.30 8.90
CA ASN A 69 6.40 -1.96 8.56
C ASN A 69 6.50 -1.76 7.04
N PRO A 70 6.82 -0.55 6.53
CA PRO A 70 6.87 -0.28 5.09
C PRO A 70 8.21 -0.65 4.45
N SER A 71 9.18 -1.14 5.24
CA SER A 71 10.54 -1.38 4.75
C SER A 71 10.66 -2.71 4.02
N PRO A 72 11.11 -2.71 2.75
CA PRO A 72 11.45 -3.95 2.05
C PRO A 72 12.67 -4.67 2.67
N LYS A 73 13.40 -4.01 3.58
CA LYS A 73 14.51 -4.55 4.37
C LYS A 73 14.10 -4.88 5.81
N GLY A 74 12.80 -4.89 6.13
CA GLY A 74 12.31 -5.21 7.47
C GLY A 74 12.70 -6.63 7.90
N SER A 75 13.10 -6.77 9.18
CA SER A 75 13.39 -8.09 9.76
C SER A 75 12.14 -8.96 9.82
N TRP A 76 12.35 -10.29 9.83
CA TRP A 76 11.25 -11.25 9.93
C TRP A 76 10.34 -10.97 11.13
N GLY A 77 10.91 -10.78 12.31
CA GLY A 77 10.11 -10.51 13.52
C GLY A 77 9.29 -9.23 13.42
N SER A 78 9.84 -8.16 12.84
CA SER A 78 9.10 -6.93 12.59
C SER A 78 7.98 -7.12 11.55
N VAL A 79 8.27 -7.84 10.45
CA VAL A 79 7.28 -8.13 9.41
C VAL A 79 6.17 -9.04 9.96
N GLN A 80 6.51 -10.07 10.73
CA GLN A 80 5.54 -10.95 11.36
C GLN A 80 4.56 -10.15 12.22
N ARG A 81 5.07 -9.43 13.19
CA ARG A 81 4.23 -8.68 14.13
C ARG A 81 3.43 -7.56 13.47
N LEU A 82 4.08 -6.74 12.63
CA LEU A 82 3.50 -5.51 12.11
C LEU A 82 2.78 -5.68 10.77
N ASN A 83 3.03 -6.76 10.02
CA ASN A 83 2.41 -6.95 8.71
C ASN A 83 1.51 -8.19 8.66
N PHE A 84 1.78 -9.25 9.44
CA PHE A 84 0.88 -10.41 9.49
C PHE A 84 -0.13 -10.28 10.64
N ASP A 85 0.33 -10.26 11.90
CA ASP A 85 -0.56 -10.26 13.07
C ASP A 85 -1.45 -9.02 13.08
N LEU A 86 -0.85 -7.84 12.86
CA LEU A 86 -1.59 -6.58 12.79
C LEU A 86 -2.65 -6.59 11.68
N THR A 87 -2.28 -7.06 10.48
CA THR A 87 -3.22 -7.09 9.34
C THR A 87 -4.38 -8.04 9.61
N MET A 88 -4.13 -9.22 10.20
CA MET A 88 -5.19 -10.14 10.63
C MET A 88 -6.16 -9.46 11.59
N ASN A 89 -5.64 -8.79 12.62
CA ASN A 89 -6.47 -8.09 13.59
C ASN A 89 -7.35 -7.01 12.94
N VAL A 90 -6.81 -6.26 11.99
CA VAL A 90 -7.56 -5.20 11.28
C VAL A 90 -8.69 -5.79 10.42
N TYR A 91 -8.44 -6.87 9.68
CA TYR A 91 -9.50 -7.55 8.91
C TYR A 91 -10.60 -8.09 9.83
N GLU A 92 -10.21 -8.73 10.94
CA GLU A 92 -11.15 -9.26 11.93
C GLU A 92 -11.98 -8.15 12.57
N ALA A 93 -11.35 -7.04 12.96
CA ALA A 93 -12.05 -5.88 13.52
C ALA A 93 -13.04 -5.28 12.52
N ALA A 94 -12.66 -5.16 11.24
CA ALA A 94 -13.52 -4.63 10.19
C ALA A 94 -14.81 -5.45 10.06
N VAL A 95 -14.69 -6.77 10.03
CA VAL A 95 -15.87 -7.66 9.93
C VAL A 95 -16.71 -7.62 11.20
N ARG A 96 -16.10 -7.76 12.38
CA ARG A 96 -16.83 -7.79 13.66
C ARG A 96 -17.60 -6.51 13.94
N GLN A 97 -17.08 -5.37 13.46
CA GLN A 97 -17.68 -4.06 13.68
C GLN A 97 -18.57 -3.59 12.52
N GLY A 98 -18.80 -4.42 11.49
CA GLY A 98 -19.68 -4.11 10.39
C GLY A 98 -19.18 -3.01 9.46
N ALA A 99 -17.86 -2.85 9.31
CA ALA A 99 -17.31 -1.96 8.30
C ALA A 99 -17.70 -2.43 6.90
N ARG A 100 -18.05 -1.50 6.01
CA ARG A 100 -18.56 -1.85 4.68
C ARG A 100 -17.45 -2.22 3.70
N ARG A 101 -16.32 -1.53 3.79
CA ARG A 101 -15.18 -1.68 2.87
C ARG A 101 -13.85 -1.61 3.60
N LEU A 102 -12.87 -2.35 3.11
CA LEU A 102 -11.48 -2.22 3.51
C LEU A 102 -10.61 -1.95 2.27
N VAL A 103 -9.86 -0.85 2.29
CA VAL A 103 -8.86 -0.51 1.29
C VAL A 103 -7.48 -0.83 1.87
N PHE A 104 -6.85 -1.86 1.33
CA PHE A 104 -5.57 -2.38 1.83
C PHE A 104 -4.39 -1.80 1.05
N ALA A 105 -3.43 -1.22 1.77
CA ALA A 105 -2.16 -0.80 1.20
C ALA A 105 -1.27 -2.02 0.94
N SER A 106 -1.44 -2.66 -0.22
CA SER A 106 -0.50 -3.61 -0.78
C SER A 106 0.70 -2.87 -1.38
N SER A 107 1.54 -3.53 -2.15
CA SER A 107 2.79 -2.95 -2.64
C SER A 107 3.22 -3.55 -3.97
N ASN A 108 3.95 -2.77 -4.76
CA ASN A 108 4.72 -3.27 -5.91
C ASN A 108 5.67 -4.42 -5.59
N TRP A 109 6.08 -4.56 -4.33
CA TRP A 109 6.93 -5.67 -3.91
C TRP A 109 6.27 -7.04 -4.04
N VAL A 110 4.96 -7.09 -4.22
CA VAL A 110 4.23 -8.33 -4.57
C VAL A 110 4.63 -8.85 -5.95
N VAL A 111 5.02 -7.96 -6.86
CA VAL A 111 5.39 -8.29 -8.25
C VAL A 111 6.85 -7.94 -8.58
N ALA A 112 7.68 -7.66 -7.56
CA ALA A 112 9.04 -7.17 -7.76
C ALA A 112 9.98 -8.17 -8.47
N GLY A 113 9.70 -9.46 -8.43
CA GLY A 113 10.45 -10.48 -9.16
C GLY A 113 10.35 -10.33 -10.68
N HIS A 114 9.29 -9.70 -11.18
CA HIS A 114 9.09 -9.43 -12.60
C HIS A 114 9.82 -8.17 -13.09
N ARG A 115 10.55 -7.46 -12.23
CA ARG A 115 11.18 -6.17 -12.61
C ARG A 115 12.19 -6.26 -13.74
N PHE A 116 12.72 -7.45 -14.00
CA PHE A 116 13.73 -7.68 -15.06
C PHE A 116 13.14 -8.14 -16.38
N GLU A 117 11.86 -8.37 -16.42
CA GLU A 117 11.10 -8.76 -17.58
C GLU A 117 10.54 -7.51 -18.29
N ASP A 118 10.05 -7.65 -19.51
CA ASP A 118 9.56 -6.50 -20.30
C ASP A 118 8.03 -6.49 -20.53
N TRP A 119 7.31 -7.52 -20.05
CA TRP A 119 5.86 -7.58 -20.17
C TRP A 119 5.11 -6.65 -19.22
N PRO A 120 3.86 -6.30 -19.54
CA PRO A 120 3.01 -5.51 -18.65
C PRO A 120 2.79 -6.18 -17.29
N LEU A 121 2.75 -5.39 -16.25
CA LEU A 121 2.42 -5.82 -14.89
C LEU A 121 0.93 -5.57 -14.65
N THR A 122 0.09 -6.53 -15.05
CA THR A 122 -1.36 -6.46 -14.84
C THR A 122 -1.74 -6.76 -13.38
N ALA A 123 -2.98 -6.50 -13.03
CA ALA A 123 -3.51 -6.87 -11.71
C ALA A 123 -3.52 -8.39 -11.49
N GLU A 124 -3.71 -9.16 -12.57
CA GLU A 124 -3.84 -10.62 -12.60
C GLU A 124 -2.52 -11.36 -12.73
N ILE A 125 -1.39 -10.64 -12.96
CA ILE A 125 -0.09 -11.30 -13.06
C ILE A 125 0.22 -12.11 -11.82
N ASP A 126 0.80 -13.29 -12.01
CA ASP A 126 1.19 -14.16 -10.90
C ASP A 126 2.12 -13.39 -9.94
N PRO A 127 1.82 -13.37 -8.64
CA PRO A 127 2.67 -12.72 -7.68
C PRO A 127 4.06 -13.33 -7.63
N TYR A 128 5.07 -12.46 -7.59
CA TYR A 128 6.46 -12.88 -7.43
C TYR A 128 7.17 -11.98 -6.41
N PRO A 129 6.79 -12.08 -5.12
CA PRO A 129 7.47 -11.35 -4.05
C PRO A 129 8.85 -11.93 -3.82
N VAL A 130 9.84 -11.07 -3.54
CA VAL A 130 11.25 -11.46 -3.43
C VAL A 130 11.86 -11.17 -2.06
N ASN A 131 11.05 -10.68 -1.13
CA ASN A 131 11.44 -10.41 0.25
C ASN A 131 10.24 -10.59 1.20
N PRO A 132 10.49 -10.69 2.52
CA PRO A 132 9.43 -10.89 3.52
C PRO A 132 8.34 -9.81 3.48
N TYR A 133 8.71 -8.56 3.21
CA TYR A 133 7.75 -7.47 3.07
C TYR A 133 6.78 -7.71 1.91
N GLY A 134 7.28 -8.05 0.72
CA GLY A 134 6.44 -8.40 -0.43
C GLY A 134 5.53 -9.60 -0.15
N VAL A 135 6.08 -10.65 0.51
CA VAL A 135 5.29 -11.82 0.94
C VAL A 135 4.17 -11.38 1.90
N SER A 136 4.46 -10.52 2.87
CA SER A 136 3.43 -10.05 3.81
C SER A 136 2.31 -9.28 3.13
N LYS A 137 2.64 -8.49 2.10
CA LYS A 137 1.62 -7.76 1.33
C LYS A 137 0.76 -8.71 0.48
N LEU A 138 1.36 -9.73 -0.11
CA LEU A 138 0.61 -10.80 -0.80
C LEU A 138 -0.33 -11.54 0.16
N VAL A 139 0.12 -11.85 1.37
CA VAL A 139 -0.75 -12.47 2.39
C VAL A 139 -1.94 -11.55 2.69
N GLY A 140 -1.73 -10.24 2.84
CA GLY A 140 -2.83 -9.27 3.02
C GLY A 140 -3.83 -9.27 1.85
N GLU A 141 -3.37 -9.37 0.60
CA GLU A 141 -4.26 -9.53 -0.57
C GLU A 141 -5.08 -10.83 -0.48
N ARG A 142 -4.46 -11.94 -0.11
CA ARG A 142 -5.14 -13.25 0.02
C ARG A 142 -6.12 -13.29 1.19
N LEU A 143 -5.77 -12.67 2.32
CA LEU A 143 -6.70 -12.47 3.42
C LEU A 143 -7.91 -11.65 2.96
N GLY A 144 -7.67 -10.53 2.26
CA GLY A 144 -8.74 -9.70 1.71
C GLY A 144 -9.72 -10.50 0.86
N ARG A 145 -9.23 -11.36 -0.03
CA ARG A 145 -10.07 -12.25 -0.82
C ARG A 145 -10.90 -13.19 0.07
N SER A 146 -10.24 -13.85 1.05
CA SER A 146 -10.93 -14.77 1.97
C SER A 146 -12.02 -14.06 2.79
N TYR A 147 -11.75 -12.87 3.30
CA TYR A 147 -12.73 -12.09 4.08
C TYR A 147 -13.88 -11.58 3.19
N SER A 148 -13.61 -11.23 1.94
CA SER A 148 -14.63 -10.86 0.97
C SER A 148 -15.57 -12.04 0.65
N ASP A 149 -15.00 -13.20 0.34
CA ASP A 149 -15.76 -14.37 -0.04
C ASP A 149 -16.59 -14.93 1.13
N ARG A 150 -16.01 -14.96 2.34
CA ARG A 150 -16.64 -15.56 3.51
C ARG A 150 -17.62 -14.63 4.23
N TRP A 151 -17.27 -13.35 4.37
CA TRP A 151 -17.99 -12.42 5.23
C TRP A 151 -18.69 -11.29 4.47
N GLY A 152 -18.46 -11.20 3.18
CA GLY A 152 -19.05 -10.16 2.37
C GLY A 152 -18.41 -8.78 2.50
N LEU A 153 -17.26 -8.66 3.17
CA LEU A 153 -16.52 -7.41 3.24
C LEU A 153 -16.06 -7.01 1.84
N SER A 154 -16.37 -5.78 1.40
CA SER A 154 -15.78 -5.25 0.18
C SER A 154 -14.29 -4.96 0.41
N VAL A 155 -13.38 -5.51 -0.40
CA VAL A 155 -11.94 -5.30 -0.23
C VAL A 155 -11.30 -4.85 -1.53
N ILE A 156 -10.58 -3.72 -1.47
CA ILE A 156 -9.76 -3.21 -2.58
C ILE A 156 -8.31 -3.15 -2.11
N CYS A 157 -7.42 -3.89 -2.78
CA CYS A 157 -6.00 -3.93 -2.49
C CYS A 157 -5.23 -3.10 -3.52
N PHE A 158 -4.48 -2.11 -3.08
CA PHE A 158 -3.62 -1.33 -3.96
C PHE A 158 -2.18 -1.82 -3.94
N ARG A 159 -1.66 -2.28 -5.07
CA ARG A 159 -0.21 -2.43 -5.31
C ARG A 159 0.38 -1.04 -5.56
N ILE A 160 0.67 -0.35 -4.45
CA ILE A 160 1.11 1.04 -4.45
C ILE A 160 2.51 1.16 -5.03
N GLY A 161 2.72 2.19 -5.86
CA GLY A 161 4.00 2.60 -6.40
C GLY A 161 4.91 3.26 -5.37
N TYR A 162 5.90 4.00 -5.86
CA TYR A 162 6.88 4.66 -5.02
C TYR A 162 6.39 6.07 -4.62
N CYS A 163 5.81 6.16 -3.43
CA CYS A 163 5.44 7.41 -2.80
C CYS A 163 6.50 7.76 -1.75
N GLN A 164 7.45 8.64 -2.08
CA GLN A 164 8.54 8.99 -1.20
C GLN A 164 8.11 9.99 -0.12
N ARG A 165 8.85 10.00 0.97
CA ARG A 165 8.66 10.97 2.07
C ARG A 165 9.44 12.24 1.82
N ASP A 166 10.65 12.07 1.32
CA ASP A 166 11.59 13.14 1.08
C ASP A 166 11.35 13.83 -0.27
N HIS A 167 12.00 14.96 -0.49
CA HIS A 167 11.91 15.73 -1.75
C HIS A 167 10.48 16.13 -2.14
N ASP A 168 9.62 16.37 -1.15
CA ASP A 168 8.18 16.68 -1.38
C ASP A 168 7.52 15.71 -2.35
N ASN A 169 7.96 14.45 -2.32
CA ASN A 169 7.57 13.39 -3.25
C ASN A 169 7.80 13.71 -4.73
N GLN A 170 8.74 14.61 -5.07
CA GLN A 170 9.06 14.90 -6.47
C GLN A 170 9.86 13.75 -7.09
N PRO A 171 9.55 13.33 -8.35
CA PRO A 171 10.30 12.28 -9.02
C PRO A 171 11.67 12.79 -9.49
N GLY A 172 12.64 11.88 -9.60
CA GLY A 172 13.95 12.23 -10.12
C GLY A 172 15.01 11.15 -9.92
N ALA A 173 16.23 11.47 -10.36
CA ALA A 173 17.37 10.54 -10.32
C ALA A 173 17.80 10.12 -8.91
N HIS A 174 17.39 10.87 -7.89
CA HIS A 174 17.63 10.55 -6.47
C HIS A 174 16.80 9.36 -5.97
N MET A 175 15.76 8.97 -6.72
CA MET A 175 14.91 7.85 -6.31
C MET A 175 15.70 6.53 -6.33
N GLY A 176 15.59 5.76 -5.26
CA GLY A 176 16.15 4.42 -5.18
C GLY A 176 15.62 3.50 -6.28
N TRP A 177 16.36 2.44 -6.60
CA TRP A 177 16.03 1.44 -7.63
C TRP A 177 16.18 1.91 -9.09
N GLY A 178 16.82 3.06 -9.31
CA GLY A 178 17.09 3.60 -10.63
C GLY A 178 15.83 3.83 -11.46
N LEU A 179 15.88 3.45 -12.75
CA LEU A 179 14.73 3.64 -13.67
C LEU A 179 13.47 2.90 -13.21
N TRP A 180 13.60 1.73 -12.57
CA TRP A 180 12.45 1.02 -12.01
C TRP A 180 11.74 1.84 -10.94
N GLY A 181 12.49 2.43 -10.01
CA GLY A 181 11.95 3.29 -8.96
C GLY A 181 11.24 4.52 -9.50
N GLN A 182 11.84 5.19 -10.48
CA GLN A 182 11.26 6.38 -11.12
C GLN A 182 9.98 6.03 -11.90
N ARG A 183 9.97 4.92 -12.64
CA ARG A 183 8.80 4.47 -13.41
C ARG A 183 7.61 4.06 -12.55
N MET A 184 7.83 3.68 -11.30
CA MET A 184 6.74 3.37 -10.37
C MET A 184 6.36 4.54 -9.46
N TRP A 185 6.86 5.76 -9.72
CA TRP A 185 6.50 6.92 -8.92
C TRP A 185 4.98 7.12 -8.87
N LEU A 186 4.52 7.53 -7.69
CA LEU A 186 3.12 7.88 -7.44
C LEU A 186 3.06 9.25 -6.79
N SER A 187 2.44 10.21 -7.46
CA SER A 187 2.25 11.56 -6.92
C SER A 187 1.28 11.56 -5.73
N ASP A 188 1.34 12.62 -4.93
CA ASP A 188 0.41 12.78 -3.81
C ASP A 188 -1.03 12.98 -4.28
N ARG A 189 -1.22 13.65 -5.42
CA ARG A 189 -2.53 13.89 -6.01
C ARG A 189 -3.16 12.59 -6.52
N ASP A 190 -2.41 11.79 -7.24
CA ASP A 190 -2.87 10.51 -7.78
C ASP A 190 -3.09 9.48 -6.66
N LEU A 191 -2.23 9.48 -5.63
CA LEU A 191 -2.43 8.70 -4.42
C LEU A 191 -3.78 9.03 -3.77
N CYS A 192 -4.03 10.31 -3.51
CA CYS A 192 -5.25 10.77 -2.86
C CYS A 192 -6.49 10.45 -3.71
N GLN A 193 -6.42 10.69 -5.03
CA GLN A 193 -7.48 10.33 -5.96
C GLN A 193 -7.80 8.83 -5.91
N GLY A 194 -6.78 7.97 -5.97
CA GLY A 194 -6.96 6.52 -5.97
C GLY A 194 -7.67 6.04 -4.70
N PHE A 195 -7.24 6.51 -3.53
CA PHE A 195 -7.88 6.14 -2.27
C PHE A 195 -9.28 6.72 -2.12
N GLU A 196 -9.54 7.96 -2.52
CA GLU A 196 -10.89 8.52 -2.54
C GLU A 196 -11.82 7.70 -3.42
N LYS A 197 -11.41 7.38 -4.64
CA LYS A 197 -12.19 6.56 -5.58
C LYS A 197 -12.42 5.14 -5.04
N ALA A 198 -11.46 4.54 -4.36
CA ALA A 198 -11.64 3.24 -3.72
C ALA A 198 -12.67 3.30 -2.57
N VAL A 199 -12.65 4.34 -1.73
CA VAL A 199 -13.65 4.53 -0.68
C VAL A 199 -15.06 4.71 -1.30
N ARG A 200 -15.17 5.46 -2.38
CA ARG A 200 -16.43 5.74 -3.10
C ARG A 200 -16.83 4.66 -4.13
N ALA A 201 -16.03 3.63 -4.33
CA ALA A 201 -16.29 2.61 -5.35
C ALA A 201 -17.70 2.00 -5.21
N PRO A 202 -18.30 1.52 -6.30
CA PRO A 202 -19.63 0.91 -6.28
C PRO A 202 -19.75 -0.22 -5.23
N ALA A 203 -20.94 -0.40 -4.68
CA ALA A 203 -21.17 -1.36 -3.59
C ALA A 203 -21.03 -2.82 -4.04
N ASP A 204 -21.13 -3.10 -5.33
CA ASP A 204 -20.98 -4.41 -5.95
C ASP A 204 -19.52 -4.82 -6.15
N VAL A 205 -18.57 -3.89 -6.00
CA VAL A 205 -17.13 -4.23 -5.98
C VAL A 205 -16.83 -5.03 -4.71
N ARG A 206 -16.74 -6.34 -4.87
CA ARG A 206 -16.53 -7.27 -3.74
C ARG A 206 -15.05 -7.40 -3.40
N PHE A 207 -14.23 -7.70 -4.39
CA PHE A 207 -12.79 -7.84 -4.24
C PHE A 207 -12.06 -7.39 -5.50
N ALA A 208 -11.03 -6.57 -5.32
CA ALA A 208 -10.14 -6.17 -6.40
C ALA A 208 -8.68 -6.03 -5.91
N VAL A 209 -7.74 -6.37 -6.79
CA VAL A 209 -6.32 -6.02 -6.66
C VAL A 209 -6.02 -5.06 -7.81
N LEU A 210 -5.50 -3.88 -7.50
CA LEU A 210 -5.33 -2.79 -8.47
C LEU A 210 -3.91 -2.22 -8.35
N ASN A 211 -3.30 -1.90 -9.47
CA ASN A 211 -2.07 -1.10 -9.48
C ASN A 211 -2.41 0.37 -9.21
N LEU A 212 -1.56 1.03 -8.44
CA LEU A 212 -1.69 2.46 -8.13
C LEU A 212 -0.34 3.16 -8.32
N VAL A 213 -0.16 3.76 -9.49
CA VAL A 213 1.02 4.54 -9.91
C VAL A 213 0.55 5.73 -10.75
N SER A 214 1.38 6.78 -10.87
CA SER A 214 1.16 7.86 -11.82
C SER A 214 1.49 7.43 -13.26
N GLN A 215 1.07 8.19 -14.28
CA GLN A 215 1.25 7.86 -15.70
C GLN A 215 2.70 8.13 -16.17
N ASN A 216 3.67 7.41 -15.60
CA ASN A 216 5.09 7.66 -15.87
C ASN A 216 5.54 7.07 -17.22
N GLU A 217 6.47 7.76 -17.89
CA GLU A 217 7.01 7.28 -19.16
C GLU A 217 7.75 5.93 -18.99
N GLY A 218 7.45 4.99 -19.87
CA GLY A 218 8.04 3.64 -19.85
C GLY A 218 7.64 2.78 -18.65
N MET A 219 6.60 3.17 -17.90
CA MET A 219 6.05 2.31 -16.87
C MET A 219 5.43 1.05 -17.47
N ARG A 220 5.37 -0.03 -16.67
CA ARG A 220 4.79 -1.31 -17.11
C ARG A 220 3.54 -1.70 -16.31
N TRP A 221 3.20 -0.93 -15.29
CA TRP A 221 2.00 -1.17 -14.48
C TRP A 221 0.76 -0.85 -15.30
N ASP A 222 -0.03 -1.88 -15.59
CA ASP A 222 -1.31 -1.72 -16.24
C ASP A 222 -2.32 -1.09 -15.28
N LEU A 223 -3.01 -0.05 -15.72
CA LEU A 223 -4.00 0.67 -14.91
C LEU A 223 -5.45 0.39 -15.35
N GLU A 224 -5.65 -0.46 -16.36
CA GLU A 224 -6.97 -0.70 -16.91
C GLU A 224 -7.95 -1.25 -15.86
N ALA A 225 -7.50 -2.22 -15.06
CA ALA A 225 -8.31 -2.74 -13.95
C ALA A 225 -8.72 -1.64 -12.95
N ALA A 226 -7.83 -0.69 -12.65
CA ALA A 226 -8.12 0.42 -11.76
C ALA A 226 -9.11 1.42 -12.40
N ARG A 227 -8.98 1.69 -13.70
CA ARG A 227 -9.94 2.53 -14.46
C ARG A 227 -11.33 1.92 -14.42
N GLN A 228 -11.45 0.65 -14.78
CA GLN A 228 -12.74 -0.04 -14.88
C GLN A 228 -13.40 -0.22 -13.51
N THR A 229 -12.63 -0.55 -12.48
CA THR A 229 -13.18 -0.90 -11.16
C THR A 229 -13.58 0.33 -10.35
N ILE A 230 -12.73 1.37 -10.34
CA ILE A 230 -12.92 2.54 -9.47
C ILE A 230 -12.87 3.88 -10.22
N GLY A 231 -12.68 3.87 -11.54
CA GLY A 231 -12.53 5.08 -12.34
C GLY A 231 -11.23 5.83 -12.07
N TYR A 232 -10.14 5.14 -11.71
CA TYR A 232 -8.85 5.78 -11.45
C TYR A 232 -8.25 6.32 -12.75
N GLU A 233 -7.98 7.61 -12.79
CA GLU A 233 -7.31 8.28 -13.91
C GLU A 233 -6.18 9.15 -13.35
N PRO A 234 -4.91 8.70 -13.46
CA PRO A 234 -3.78 9.50 -12.97
C PRO A 234 -3.69 10.84 -13.70
N LEU A 235 -3.44 11.89 -12.95
CA LEU A 235 -3.35 13.27 -13.42
C LEU A 235 -1.90 13.73 -13.56
N ASP A 236 -0.98 13.02 -12.93
CA ASP A 236 0.45 13.33 -12.92
C ASP A 236 1.24 12.29 -13.71
N HIS A 237 2.37 12.74 -14.25
CA HIS A 237 3.31 11.88 -14.95
C HIS A 237 4.74 12.34 -14.65
N SER A 238 5.69 11.44 -14.86
CA SER A 238 7.11 11.76 -14.85
C SER A 238 7.84 11.16 -16.03
N VAL A 239 8.89 11.84 -16.46
CA VAL A 239 9.87 11.30 -17.42
C VAL A 239 11.08 10.86 -16.60
N PRO A 240 11.42 9.56 -16.57
CA PRO A 240 12.56 9.07 -15.81
C PRO A 240 13.86 9.70 -16.29
N THR A 241 14.68 10.18 -15.37
CA THR A 241 16.00 10.74 -15.67
C THR A 241 17.02 9.62 -15.76
N GLU A 242 17.61 9.45 -16.93
CA GLU A 242 18.74 8.54 -17.15
C GLU A 242 20.04 9.20 -16.68
N SER A 243 20.41 8.98 -15.43
CA SER A 243 21.75 9.29 -14.91
C SER A 243 22.67 8.08 -15.01
N ASP A 244 23.99 8.31 -14.90
CA ASP A 244 24.94 7.21 -14.84
C ASP A 244 24.67 6.31 -13.61
N ASP A 245 24.28 6.89 -12.48
CA ASP A 245 23.87 6.16 -11.28
C ASP A 245 22.60 5.34 -11.53
N ALA A 246 21.59 5.91 -12.18
CA ALA A 246 20.35 5.18 -12.51
C ALA A 246 20.63 4.00 -13.48
N ARG A 247 21.52 4.21 -14.45
CA ARG A 247 21.98 3.16 -15.37
C ARG A 247 22.78 2.08 -14.64
N ALA A 248 23.70 2.47 -13.76
CA ALA A 248 24.48 1.55 -12.94
C ALA A 248 23.61 0.71 -12.02
N GLN A 249 22.64 1.33 -11.33
CA GLN A 249 21.67 0.62 -10.48
C GLN A 249 20.79 -0.34 -11.29
N THR A 250 20.36 0.05 -12.49
CA THR A 250 19.58 -0.79 -13.38
C THR A 250 20.42 -1.98 -13.88
N ALA A 251 21.66 -1.76 -14.27
CA ALA A 251 22.57 -2.80 -14.71
C ALA A 251 22.94 -3.76 -13.58
N ALA A 252 23.27 -3.25 -12.41
CA ALA A 252 23.54 -4.06 -11.21
C ALA A 252 22.32 -4.91 -10.83
N SER A 253 21.11 -4.35 -10.90
CA SER A 253 19.88 -5.05 -10.64
C SER A 253 19.61 -6.17 -11.65
N ARG A 254 19.87 -5.94 -12.95
CA ARG A 254 19.77 -6.99 -13.99
C ARG A 254 20.80 -8.09 -13.80
N HIS A 255 22.03 -7.74 -13.41
CA HIS A 255 23.11 -8.70 -13.20
C HIS A 255 22.87 -9.58 -11.97
N ALA A 256 22.34 -8.98 -10.91
CA ALA A 256 22.04 -9.71 -9.68
C ALA A 256 20.89 -10.71 -9.81
N ARG A 257 20.02 -10.65 -10.83
CA ARG A 257 18.79 -11.45 -11.05
C ARG A 257 18.12 -11.99 -9.76
N ARG A 258 18.71 -11.67 -8.63
CA ARG A 258 18.28 -11.99 -7.28
C ARG A 258 18.32 -10.68 -6.51
N LEU A 259 17.28 -10.39 -5.81
CA LEU A 259 17.23 -9.27 -4.87
C LEU A 259 18.02 -9.62 -3.61
N ILE A 260 19.24 -10.15 -3.80
CA ILE A 260 20.13 -10.65 -2.75
C ILE A 260 20.38 -9.59 -1.69
N GLU A 261 20.52 -8.30 -2.11
CA GLU A 261 20.70 -7.21 -1.15
C GLU A 261 19.54 -7.04 -0.17
N THR A 262 18.30 -7.26 -0.64
CA THR A 262 17.11 -7.24 0.23
C THR A 262 16.96 -8.52 1.04
N THR A 263 17.49 -9.64 0.51
CA THR A 263 17.45 -10.94 1.18
C THR A 263 18.64 -11.12 2.13
N GLU A 264 19.79 -10.57 1.81
CA GLU A 264 20.97 -10.59 2.72
C GLU A 264 20.71 -9.82 4.01
N GLY A 265 20.07 -8.63 3.93
CA GLY A 265 19.67 -7.90 5.13
C GLY A 265 18.72 -8.73 5.99
N PHE A 266 17.79 -9.45 5.37
CA PHE A 266 16.88 -10.34 6.07
C PHE A 266 17.57 -11.52 6.75
N VAL A 267 18.54 -12.17 6.07
CA VAL A 267 19.28 -13.33 6.61
C VAL A 267 20.26 -12.91 7.70
N GLN A 268 20.91 -11.74 7.55
CA GLN A 268 21.88 -11.26 8.53
C GLN A 268 21.24 -10.85 9.87
N GLU A 269 20.01 -10.31 9.85
CA GLU A 269 19.26 -9.97 11.06
C GLU A 269 18.70 -11.21 11.79
N GLN A 270 18.71 -12.37 11.15
CA GLN A 270 18.22 -13.65 11.69
C GLN A 270 19.32 -14.46 12.40
N LYS A 271 20.39 -13.86 12.87
CA LYS A 271 21.32 -14.56 13.77
C LYS A 271 20.58 -14.88 15.07
N TRP A 272 20.15 -16.12 15.14
CA TRP A 272 19.51 -16.80 16.30
C TRP A 272 20.41 -16.78 17.52
#